data_bf1bbd02856ef18c49f0fcc09892f094
#
_entry.id   bf1bbd02856ef18c49f0fcc09892f094
#
_cell.length_a   1.000
_cell.length_b   1.000
_cell.length_c   1.000
_cell.angle_alpha   90.00
_cell.angle_beta   90.00
_cell.angle_gamma   90.00
#
_symmetry.space_group_name_H-M   'P 1'
#
loop_
_entity.id
_entity.type
_entity.pdbx_description
1 polymer ?
#
loop_
_entity_poly.entity_id
_entity_poly.type
_entity_poly.pdbx_seq_one_letter_code
_entity_poly.pdbx_strand_id
1 'polypeptide(L)'
;MSGYVEMGRVIHNTQIGSDVWRMLIYAPKQAKEAQLGQFCNVRVTGGTAPLLRRPISYAGFDAEAGTIDLLYRVVGKGTELMTKLQEGDTLDCLGPLGEPFTTADRMLLVGGGVGIAPMLCIANRLEAGQEAHVILGFRNASESFWADLFKDSPVTVHITTDDGSLGTKGYPTTVMEPLMNDHHFDAILTCGPTPMMKGVAAVAQAKQVPCQVSLEERMGCGTGGCVGCACQGKSGKRYKVCKDGPVFPAEEVFF
;
A
#
# COMPACT_ATOMS: atom_id res chain seq x y z
N MET A 1 9.12 -15.13 3.33
CA MET A 1 9.40 -15.43 4.76
C MET A 1 8.09 -15.66 5.51
N SER A 2 8.06 -16.55 6.51
CA SER A 2 6.86 -16.72 7.35
C SER A 2 6.84 -15.61 8.39
N GLY A 3 5.84 -14.75 8.37
CA GLY A 3 5.63 -13.74 9.40
C GLY A 3 5.46 -14.36 10.79
N TYR A 4 5.72 -13.58 11.80
CA TYR A 4 5.57 -13.96 13.21
C TYR A 4 4.67 -12.94 13.94
N VAL A 5 4.16 -13.35 15.11
CA VAL A 5 3.37 -12.47 15.97
C VAL A 5 4.31 -11.66 16.84
N GLU A 6 4.12 -10.35 16.85
CA GLU A 6 4.76 -9.41 17.76
C GLU A 6 3.69 -8.55 18.45
N MET A 7 3.80 -8.40 19.77
CA MET A 7 2.95 -7.48 20.51
C MET A 7 3.53 -6.07 20.37
N GLY A 8 2.98 -5.32 19.42
CA GLY A 8 3.35 -3.93 19.19
C GLY A 8 2.71 -3.00 20.23
N ARG A 9 3.38 -1.90 20.55
CA ARG A 9 2.85 -0.83 21.40
C ARG A 9 2.51 0.39 20.58
N VAL A 10 1.28 0.86 20.64
CA VAL A 10 0.82 2.07 19.96
C VAL A 10 1.58 3.29 20.48
N ILE A 11 2.22 4.04 19.59
CA ILE A 11 2.88 5.33 19.89
C ILE A 11 1.91 6.47 19.59
N HIS A 12 1.30 6.45 18.39
CA HIS A 12 0.29 7.41 17.98
C HIS A 12 -0.81 6.71 17.19
N ASN A 13 -2.03 7.21 17.31
CA ASN A 13 -3.16 6.79 16.50
C ASN A 13 -4.05 8.01 16.25
N THR A 14 -3.91 8.65 15.10
CA THR A 14 -4.54 9.94 14.79
C THR A 14 -5.33 9.88 13.50
N GLN A 15 -6.45 10.59 13.48
CA GLN A 15 -7.25 10.79 12.28
C GLN A 15 -6.57 11.83 11.38
N ILE A 16 -6.37 11.49 10.10
CA ILE A 16 -5.72 12.36 9.11
C ILE A 16 -6.64 12.76 7.95
N GLY A 17 -7.78 12.10 7.83
CA GLY A 17 -8.83 12.39 6.85
C GLY A 17 -10.20 12.04 7.42
N SER A 18 -11.28 12.20 6.67
CA SER A 18 -12.64 11.97 7.17
C SER A 18 -12.84 10.55 7.73
N ASP A 19 -12.25 9.57 7.11
CA ASP A 19 -12.34 8.14 7.43
C ASP A 19 -10.97 7.44 7.45
N VAL A 20 -9.88 8.21 7.38
CA VAL A 20 -8.51 7.70 7.31
C VAL A 20 -7.73 8.06 8.57
N TRP A 21 -7.01 7.07 9.08
CA TRP A 21 -6.21 7.16 10.30
C TRP A 21 -4.78 6.73 10.03
N ARG A 22 -3.85 7.29 10.80
CA ARG A 22 -2.44 6.91 10.84
C ARG A 22 -2.10 6.37 12.22
N MET A 23 -1.53 5.18 12.28
CA MET A 23 -1.10 4.53 13.51
C MET A 23 0.40 4.21 13.44
N LEU A 24 1.17 4.80 14.35
CA LEU A 24 2.57 4.47 14.57
C LEU A 24 2.68 3.47 15.71
N ILE A 25 3.39 2.37 15.50
CA ILE A 25 3.49 1.24 16.43
C ILE A 25 4.97 0.92 16.68
N TYR A 26 5.38 0.82 17.92
CA TYR A 26 6.66 0.24 18.30
C TYR A 26 6.59 -1.28 18.15
N ALA A 27 7.25 -1.82 17.15
CA ALA A 27 7.32 -3.25 16.81
C ALA A 27 8.71 -3.55 16.18
N PRO A 28 9.78 -3.55 17.00
CA PRO A 28 11.16 -3.50 16.52
C PRO A 28 11.58 -4.70 15.67
N LYS A 29 11.02 -5.88 15.92
CA LYS A 29 11.35 -7.06 15.08
C LYS A 29 10.75 -6.89 13.69
N GLN A 30 9.47 -6.48 13.59
CA GLN A 30 8.83 -6.24 12.30
C GLN A 30 9.49 -5.07 11.55
N ALA A 31 9.80 -3.98 12.26
CA ALA A 31 10.47 -2.82 11.68
C ALA A 31 11.82 -3.17 11.02
N LYS A 32 12.56 -4.11 11.63
CA LYS A 32 13.86 -4.57 11.12
C LYS A 32 13.74 -5.44 9.87
N GLU A 33 12.69 -6.23 9.74
CA GLU A 33 12.53 -7.24 8.68
C GLU A 33 11.54 -6.80 7.59
N ALA A 34 10.77 -5.71 7.81
CA ALA A 34 9.80 -5.21 6.85
C ALA A 34 10.46 -4.77 5.54
N GLN A 35 9.76 -5.02 4.43
CA GLN A 35 10.17 -4.63 3.08
C GLN A 35 9.05 -3.88 2.39
N LEU A 36 9.38 -3.15 1.32
CA LEU A 36 8.46 -2.31 0.56
C LEU A 36 7.32 -3.13 -0.05
N GLY A 37 6.07 -2.73 0.20
CA GLY A 37 4.88 -3.41 -0.32
C GLY A 37 4.36 -4.56 0.54
N GLN A 38 5.07 -4.95 1.59
CA GLN A 38 4.58 -5.91 2.58
C GLN A 38 3.51 -5.29 3.50
N PHE A 39 2.85 -6.13 4.29
CA PHE A 39 1.76 -5.73 5.17
C PHE A 39 1.86 -6.39 6.55
N CYS A 40 1.16 -5.79 7.52
CA CYS A 40 0.91 -6.33 8.84
C CYS A 40 -0.56 -6.77 8.95
N ASN A 41 -0.81 -7.96 9.49
CA ASN A 41 -2.15 -8.48 9.74
C ASN A 41 -2.49 -8.35 11.21
N VAL A 42 -3.17 -7.25 11.58
CA VAL A 42 -3.41 -6.86 12.97
C VAL A 42 -4.65 -7.51 13.58
N ARG A 43 -4.56 -7.94 14.83
CA ARG A 43 -5.69 -8.41 15.63
C ARG A 43 -6.16 -7.29 16.55
N VAL A 44 -7.39 -6.85 16.33
CA VAL A 44 -7.96 -5.63 16.94
C VAL A 44 -8.66 -5.86 18.28
N THR A 45 -8.76 -7.10 18.73
CA THR A 45 -9.39 -7.47 20.02
C THR A 45 -8.86 -8.81 20.52
N GLY A 46 -8.78 -8.97 21.82
CA GLY A 46 -8.53 -10.26 22.47
C GLY A 46 -9.73 -11.21 22.50
N GLY A 47 -10.93 -10.72 22.14
CA GLY A 47 -12.16 -11.50 22.08
C GLY A 47 -12.36 -12.26 20.76
N THR A 48 -13.57 -12.79 20.59
CA THR A 48 -13.96 -13.59 19.41
C THR A 48 -14.63 -12.77 18.31
N ALA A 49 -14.96 -11.51 18.54
CA ALA A 49 -15.62 -10.64 17.57
C ALA A 49 -14.98 -9.24 17.52
N PRO A 50 -14.40 -8.86 16.41
CA PRO A 50 -14.22 -9.59 15.15
C PRO A 50 -13.08 -10.63 15.21
N LEU A 51 -13.35 -11.84 14.74
CA LEU A 51 -12.42 -12.96 14.81
C LEU A 51 -11.18 -12.78 13.92
N LEU A 52 -11.39 -12.32 12.68
CA LEU A 52 -10.31 -12.21 11.70
C LEU A 52 -9.44 -10.99 11.96
N ARG A 53 -8.18 -11.08 11.59
CA ARG A 53 -7.21 -9.97 11.55
C ARG A 53 -7.52 -9.01 10.40
N ARG A 54 -6.90 -7.82 10.42
CA ARG A 54 -6.96 -6.80 9.36
C ARG A 54 -5.62 -6.68 8.70
N PRO A 55 -5.50 -7.01 7.40
CA PRO A 55 -4.29 -6.78 6.65
C PRO A 55 -4.18 -5.28 6.34
N ILE A 56 -3.10 -4.65 6.79
CA ILE A 56 -2.80 -3.24 6.57
C ILE A 56 -1.39 -3.15 6.03
N SER A 57 -1.23 -2.56 4.84
CA SER A 57 0.08 -2.33 4.23
C SER A 57 0.92 -1.39 5.08
N TYR A 58 2.23 -1.61 5.10
CA TYR A 58 3.15 -0.64 5.70
C TYR A 58 3.16 0.64 4.87
N ALA A 59 2.91 1.77 5.52
CA ALA A 59 3.11 3.11 4.99
C ALA A 59 4.53 3.61 5.30
N GLY A 60 5.20 2.97 6.25
CA GLY A 60 6.58 3.21 6.65
C GLY A 60 7.03 2.19 7.69
N PHE A 61 8.32 2.09 7.86
CA PHE A 61 8.96 1.35 8.95
C PHE A 61 10.35 1.95 9.20
N ASP A 62 10.83 1.89 10.43
CA ASP A 62 12.13 2.40 10.83
C ASP A 62 12.80 1.38 11.74
N ALA A 63 13.87 0.75 11.24
CA ALA A 63 14.59 -0.30 11.96
C ALA A 63 15.37 0.23 13.18
N GLU A 64 15.83 1.51 13.14
CA GLU A 64 16.56 2.14 14.24
C GLU A 64 15.60 2.57 15.35
N ALA A 65 14.51 3.23 15.00
CA ALA A 65 13.45 3.60 15.93
C ALA A 65 12.61 2.38 16.38
N GLY A 66 12.68 1.25 15.66
CA GLY A 66 11.89 0.05 15.93
C GLY A 66 10.40 0.26 15.67
N THR A 67 10.02 1.07 14.69
CA THR A 67 8.62 1.46 14.45
C THR A 67 8.11 1.00 13.10
N ILE A 68 6.81 0.69 13.04
CA ILE A 68 6.04 0.49 11.81
C ILE A 68 4.91 1.51 11.76
N ASP A 69 4.61 2.01 10.57
CA ASP A 69 3.59 3.02 10.30
C ASP A 69 2.49 2.41 9.44
N LEU A 70 1.26 2.49 9.91
CA LEU A 70 0.07 1.95 9.26
C LEU A 70 -0.92 3.07 8.93
N LEU A 71 -1.32 3.15 7.66
CA LEU A 71 -2.41 4.01 7.21
C LEU A 71 -3.62 3.12 6.91
N TYR A 72 -4.76 3.41 7.52
CA TYR A 72 -5.95 2.60 7.34
C TYR A 72 -7.23 3.43 7.21
N ARG A 73 -8.16 2.93 6.41
CA ARG A 73 -9.50 3.51 6.24
C ARG A 73 -10.49 2.78 7.14
N VAL A 74 -11.40 3.52 7.76
CA VAL A 74 -12.47 2.94 8.57
C VAL A 74 -13.57 2.44 7.66
N VAL A 75 -13.59 1.12 7.42
CA VAL A 75 -14.55 0.48 6.51
C VAL A 75 -15.48 -0.54 7.20
N GLY A 76 -15.28 -0.76 8.50
CA GLY A 76 -16.10 -1.71 9.27
C GLY A 76 -15.61 -1.86 10.70
N LYS A 77 -16.28 -2.74 11.46
CA LYS A 77 -16.11 -2.89 12.90
C LYS A 77 -14.65 -3.08 13.36
N GLY A 78 -13.83 -3.78 12.59
CA GLY A 78 -12.43 -3.99 12.98
C GLY A 78 -11.62 -2.71 12.91
N THR A 79 -11.68 -1.98 11.80
CA THR A 79 -11.00 -0.69 11.66
C THR A 79 -11.62 0.39 12.55
N GLU A 80 -12.91 0.31 12.87
CA GLU A 80 -13.55 1.16 13.89
C GLU A 80 -12.98 0.89 15.28
N LEU A 81 -12.71 -0.35 15.65
CA LEU A 81 -12.06 -0.68 16.92
C LEU A 81 -10.60 -0.18 16.96
N MET A 82 -9.91 -0.19 15.84
CA MET A 82 -8.56 0.37 15.75
C MET A 82 -8.53 1.87 16.10
N THR A 83 -9.55 2.64 15.73
CA THR A 83 -9.60 4.08 16.04
C THR A 83 -9.68 4.38 17.55
N LYS A 84 -10.05 3.41 18.37
CA LYS A 84 -10.18 3.55 19.83
C LYS A 84 -8.88 3.26 20.58
N LEU A 85 -7.88 2.70 19.90
CA LEU A 85 -6.58 2.43 20.49
C LEU A 85 -5.86 3.76 20.76
N GLN A 86 -5.29 3.85 21.97
CA GLN A 86 -4.59 5.02 22.48
C GLN A 86 -3.09 4.73 22.61
N GLU A 87 -2.31 5.79 22.82
CA GLU A 87 -0.89 5.67 23.14
C GLU A 87 -0.69 4.75 24.35
N GLY A 88 0.24 3.82 24.23
CA GLY A 88 0.54 2.82 25.25
C GLY A 88 -0.23 1.51 25.11
N ASP A 89 -1.35 1.48 24.38
CA ASP A 89 -2.09 0.24 24.13
C ASP A 89 -1.25 -0.77 23.34
N THR A 90 -1.54 -2.06 23.53
CA THR A 90 -0.86 -3.14 22.81
C THR A 90 -1.73 -3.68 21.68
N LEU A 91 -1.07 -3.99 20.56
CA LEU A 91 -1.70 -4.53 19.36
C LEU A 91 -0.96 -5.79 18.90
N ASP A 92 -1.71 -6.87 18.73
CA ASP A 92 -1.17 -8.14 18.21
C ASP A 92 -0.98 -8.02 16.70
N CYS A 93 0.29 -7.92 16.28
CA CYS A 93 0.74 -7.72 14.91
C CYS A 93 1.35 -9.01 14.35
N LEU A 94 0.73 -9.59 13.31
CA LEU A 94 1.30 -10.71 12.56
C LEU A 94 1.94 -10.16 11.28
N GLY A 95 3.25 -10.21 11.20
CA GLY A 95 4.00 -9.68 10.05
C GLY A 95 5.52 -9.85 10.21
N PRO A 96 6.33 -9.30 9.29
CA PRO A 96 5.89 -8.81 7.97
C PRO A 96 5.41 -9.95 7.07
N LEU A 97 4.43 -9.68 6.23
CA LEU A 97 3.79 -10.66 5.35
C LEU A 97 3.82 -10.24 3.89
N GLY A 98 3.88 -11.23 3.02
CA GLY A 98 3.78 -11.08 1.56
C GLY A 98 5.10 -10.80 0.87
N GLU A 99 5.07 -10.86 -0.46
CA GLU A 99 6.20 -10.57 -1.34
C GLU A 99 6.33 -9.05 -1.55
N PRO A 100 7.55 -8.50 -1.49
CA PRO A 100 7.79 -7.07 -1.62
C PRO A 100 7.78 -6.59 -3.07
N PHE A 101 7.73 -5.26 -3.27
CA PHE A 101 8.08 -4.63 -4.53
C PHE A 101 9.58 -4.74 -4.82
N THR A 102 9.91 -4.92 -6.08
CA THR A 102 11.27 -4.74 -6.59
C THR A 102 11.40 -3.31 -7.11
N THR A 103 12.31 -2.53 -6.55
CA THR A 103 12.58 -1.16 -6.96
C THR A 103 13.51 -1.10 -8.19
N ALA A 104 13.57 0.06 -8.84
CA ALA A 104 14.45 0.36 -9.97
C ALA A 104 15.03 1.77 -9.80
N ASP A 105 15.93 2.18 -10.70
CA ASP A 105 16.57 3.50 -10.60
C ASP A 105 15.57 4.64 -10.83
N ARG A 106 14.68 4.51 -11.83
CA ARG A 106 13.66 5.51 -12.16
C ARG A 106 12.29 4.87 -12.12
N MET A 107 11.49 5.29 -11.15
CA MET A 107 10.20 4.67 -10.87
C MET A 107 9.03 5.63 -11.10
N LEU A 108 7.93 5.10 -11.62
CA LEU A 108 6.63 5.74 -11.58
C LEU A 108 5.75 5.01 -10.57
N LEU A 109 5.43 5.69 -9.47
CA LEU A 109 4.58 5.19 -8.41
C LEU A 109 3.14 5.68 -8.66
N VAL A 110 2.17 4.80 -8.70
CA VAL A 110 0.77 5.18 -8.93
C VAL A 110 -0.11 4.66 -7.81
N GLY A 111 -0.71 5.56 -7.05
CA GLY A 111 -1.51 5.23 -5.88
C GLY A 111 -2.94 5.77 -5.94
N GLY A 112 -3.90 4.99 -5.43
CA GLY A 112 -5.29 5.44 -5.30
C GLY A 112 -5.94 4.94 -4.01
N GLY A 113 -6.68 5.82 -3.32
CA GLY A 113 -7.29 5.50 -2.04
C GLY A 113 -6.26 5.04 -1.00
N VAL A 114 -6.57 3.97 -0.24
CA VAL A 114 -5.62 3.42 0.77
C VAL A 114 -4.35 2.84 0.13
N GLY A 115 -4.38 2.48 -1.17
CA GLY A 115 -3.21 2.02 -1.92
C GLY A 115 -2.10 3.07 -2.06
N ILE A 116 -2.34 4.30 -1.64
CA ILE A 116 -1.33 5.35 -1.50
C ILE A 116 -0.32 5.02 -0.38
N ALA A 117 -0.72 4.29 0.65
CA ALA A 117 0.14 3.95 1.78
C ALA A 117 1.45 3.23 1.38
N PRO A 118 1.43 2.12 0.60
CA PRO A 118 2.67 1.51 0.14
C PRO A 118 3.48 2.39 -0.81
N MET A 119 2.84 3.27 -1.59
CA MET A 119 3.56 4.24 -2.44
C MET A 119 4.32 5.27 -1.59
N LEU A 120 3.72 5.74 -0.49
CA LEU A 120 4.39 6.61 0.48
C LEU A 120 5.60 5.91 1.12
N CYS A 121 5.45 4.63 1.47
CA CYS A 121 6.55 3.84 2.01
C CYS A 121 7.74 3.79 1.05
N ILE A 122 7.50 3.59 -0.24
CA ILE A 122 8.55 3.58 -1.28
C ILE A 122 9.16 4.98 -1.44
N ALA A 123 8.33 6.01 -1.57
CA ALA A 123 8.76 7.40 -1.78
C ALA A 123 9.71 7.90 -0.68
N ASN A 124 9.48 7.48 0.57
CA ASN A 124 10.32 7.86 1.72
C ASN A 124 11.57 6.99 1.89
N ARG A 125 11.79 6.02 1.01
CA ARG A 125 12.90 5.05 1.11
C ARG A 125 13.64 4.84 -0.19
N LEU A 126 13.69 5.90 -1.00
CA LEU A 126 14.52 5.89 -2.20
C LEU A 126 15.99 5.78 -1.79
N GLU A 127 16.71 4.88 -2.44
CA GLU A 127 18.13 4.72 -2.26
C GLU A 127 18.90 5.81 -3.03
N ALA A 128 20.16 5.99 -2.71
CA ALA A 128 21.01 6.98 -3.38
C ALA A 128 21.08 6.68 -4.90
N GLY A 129 20.70 7.65 -5.71
CA GLY A 129 20.65 7.53 -7.18
C GLY A 129 19.29 7.07 -7.72
N GLN A 130 18.34 6.69 -6.87
CA GLN A 130 16.97 6.42 -7.30
C GLN A 130 16.15 7.71 -7.42
N GLU A 131 15.29 7.75 -8.42
CA GLU A 131 14.34 8.84 -8.68
C GLU A 131 12.93 8.28 -8.82
N ALA A 132 11.93 9.00 -8.33
CA ALA A 132 10.54 8.60 -8.50
C ALA A 132 9.62 9.80 -8.76
N HIS A 133 8.68 9.60 -9.68
CA HIS A 133 7.46 10.39 -9.79
C HIS A 133 6.31 9.63 -9.14
N VAL A 134 5.41 10.36 -8.51
CA VAL A 134 4.23 9.78 -7.86
C VAL A 134 2.97 10.37 -8.46
N ILE A 135 2.06 9.54 -8.94
CA ILE A 135 0.71 9.96 -9.36
C ILE A 135 -0.29 9.49 -8.31
N LEU A 136 -1.01 10.45 -7.73
CA LEU A 136 -2.06 10.21 -6.74
C LEU A 136 -3.43 10.43 -7.39
N GLY A 137 -4.27 9.39 -7.38
CA GLY A 137 -5.63 9.46 -7.90
C GLY A 137 -6.66 9.58 -6.78
N PHE A 138 -7.49 10.63 -6.86
CA PHE A 138 -8.57 10.89 -5.90
C PHE A 138 -9.93 11.02 -6.60
N ARG A 139 -11.00 10.90 -5.85
CA ARG A 139 -12.34 11.23 -6.35
C ARG A 139 -12.53 12.74 -6.50
N ASN A 140 -12.06 13.50 -5.52
CA ASN A 140 -12.17 14.96 -5.45
C ASN A 140 -11.15 15.54 -4.44
N ALA A 141 -11.13 16.87 -4.33
CA ALA A 141 -10.20 17.61 -3.48
C ALA A 141 -10.32 17.29 -1.97
N SER A 142 -11.41 16.69 -1.48
CA SER A 142 -11.51 16.32 -0.05
C SER A 142 -10.53 15.23 0.38
N GLU A 143 -9.93 14.53 -0.58
CA GLU A 143 -8.89 13.52 -0.33
C GLU A 143 -7.46 14.08 -0.50
N SER A 144 -7.28 15.40 -0.64
CA SER A 144 -5.97 16.05 -0.83
C SER A 144 -4.98 15.84 0.32
N PHE A 145 -5.46 15.53 1.53
CA PHE A 145 -4.61 15.19 2.69
C PHE A 145 -3.61 14.06 2.41
N TRP A 146 -3.90 13.18 1.45
CA TRP A 146 -2.97 12.16 1.02
C TRP A 146 -1.69 12.75 0.39
N ALA A 147 -1.83 13.84 -0.39
CA ALA A 147 -0.69 14.51 -1.01
C ALA A 147 0.21 15.20 0.03
N ASP A 148 -0.37 15.66 1.13
CA ASP A 148 0.36 16.30 2.23
C ASP A 148 1.37 15.34 2.89
N LEU A 149 1.13 14.03 2.83
CA LEU A 149 2.04 13.01 3.37
C LEU A 149 3.36 12.92 2.58
N PHE A 150 3.39 13.40 1.34
CA PHE A 150 4.58 13.36 0.48
C PHE A 150 5.42 14.64 0.49
N LYS A 151 5.05 15.65 1.30
CA LYS A 151 5.73 16.96 1.32
C LYS A 151 7.23 16.88 1.57
N ASP A 152 7.62 15.94 2.43
CA ASP A 152 9.03 15.77 2.82
C ASP A 152 9.70 14.61 2.04
N SER A 153 8.98 13.96 1.14
CA SER A 153 9.51 12.87 0.31
C SER A 153 10.30 13.46 -0.88
N PRO A 154 11.43 12.87 -1.28
CA PRO A 154 12.25 13.34 -2.39
C PRO A 154 11.68 12.92 -3.75
N VAL A 155 10.40 13.20 -3.99
CA VAL A 155 9.65 12.76 -5.21
C VAL A 155 8.88 13.92 -5.83
N THR A 156 8.61 13.83 -7.14
CA THR A 156 7.69 14.74 -7.82
C THR A 156 6.28 14.18 -7.76
N VAL A 157 5.34 14.92 -7.15
CA VAL A 157 3.96 14.50 -6.97
C VAL A 157 3.06 15.10 -8.05
N HIS A 158 2.26 14.26 -8.69
CA HIS A 158 1.21 14.63 -9.63
C HIS A 158 -0.15 14.20 -9.05
N ILE A 159 -1.15 15.06 -9.17
CA ILE A 159 -2.49 14.79 -8.63
C ILE A 159 -3.51 14.73 -9.75
N THR A 160 -4.37 13.72 -9.71
CA THR A 160 -5.57 13.63 -10.54
C THR A 160 -6.82 13.52 -9.68
N THR A 161 -7.91 14.17 -10.11
CA THR A 161 -9.23 14.00 -9.48
C THR A 161 -10.28 13.70 -10.55
N ASP A 162 -11.21 12.78 -10.23
CA ASP A 162 -12.25 12.38 -11.17
C ASP A 162 -13.10 13.58 -11.60
N ASP A 163 -13.39 14.49 -10.66
CA ASP A 163 -14.24 15.68 -10.90
C ASP A 163 -13.45 16.91 -11.37
N GLY A 164 -12.12 16.91 -11.29
CA GLY A 164 -11.25 18.04 -11.66
C GLY A 164 -11.16 19.14 -10.58
N SER A 165 -11.59 18.85 -9.35
CA SER A 165 -11.56 19.83 -8.25
C SER A 165 -10.14 20.11 -7.72
N LEU A 166 -9.17 19.25 -8.03
CA LEU A 166 -7.75 19.44 -7.70
C LEU A 166 -6.87 18.72 -8.74
N GLY A 167 -5.76 19.35 -9.13
CA GLY A 167 -4.82 18.79 -10.10
C GLY A 167 -5.42 18.60 -11.49
N THR A 168 -5.04 17.52 -12.16
CA THR A 168 -5.55 17.18 -13.49
C THR A 168 -6.89 16.44 -13.39
N LYS A 169 -7.89 16.86 -14.14
CA LYS A 169 -9.16 16.14 -14.23
C LYS A 169 -8.99 14.81 -14.95
N GLY A 170 -9.41 13.73 -14.30
CA GLY A 170 -9.40 12.37 -14.87
C GLY A 170 -8.73 11.37 -13.97
N TYR A 171 -8.41 10.21 -14.56
CA TYR A 171 -7.75 9.10 -13.88
C TYR A 171 -6.22 9.26 -13.90
N PRO A 172 -5.47 8.54 -13.06
CA PRO A 172 -4.00 8.54 -13.07
C PRO A 172 -3.38 8.32 -14.46
N THR A 173 -4.01 7.49 -15.31
CA THR A 173 -3.59 7.25 -16.70
C THR A 173 -3.56 8.49 -17.57
N THR A 174 -4.39 9.50 -17.28
CA THR A 174 -4.42 10.77 -18.02
C THR A 174 -3.10 11.55 -17.88
N VAL A 175 -2.45 11.49 -16.70
CA VAL A 175 -1.16 12.12 -16.44
C VAL A 175 -0.01 11.18 -16.81
N MET A 176 -0.22 9.88 -16.66
CA MET A 176 0.81 8.86 -16.90
C MET A 176 1.34 8.86 -18.33
N GLU A 177 0.46 8.92 -19.33
CA GLU A 177 0.86 8.88 -20.75
C GLU A 177 1.78 10.03 -21.16
N PRO A 178 1.41 11.32 -20.94
CA PRO A 178 2.32 12.42 -21.23
C PRO A 178 3.62 12.36 -20.41
N LEU A 179 3.54 12.01 -19.14
CA LEU A 179 4.71 11.92 -18.27
C LEU A 179 5.72 10.88 -18.80
N MET A 180 5.24 9.73 -19.29
CA MET A 180 6.08 8.70 -19.90
C MET A 180 6.61 9.05 -21.29
N ASN A 181 6.11 10.10 -21.93
CA ASN A 181 6.73 10.64 -23.15
C ASN A 181 7.90 11.57 -22.82
N ASP A 182 7.80 12.30 -21.70
CA ASP A 182 8.78 13.30 -21.29
C ASP A 182 9.89 12.69 -20.40
N HIS A 183 9.60 11.60 -19.71
CA HIS A 183 10.52 10.92 -18.79
C HIS A 183 10.62 9.43 -19.09
N HIS A 184 11.80 8.87 -18.90
CA HIS A 184 12.01 7.43 -18.95
C HIS A 184 11.86 6.82 -17.56
N PHE A 185 11.07 5.74 -17.46
CA PHE A 185 10.89 4.96 -16.25
C PHE A 185 11.33 3.52 -16.49
N ASP A 186 12.05 2.96 -15.52
CA ASP A 186 12.54 1.58 -15.56
C ASP A 186 11.51 0.60 -14.96
N ALA A 187 10.63 1.09 -14.08
CA ALA A 187 9.54 0.33 -13.50
C ALA A 187 8.33 1.21 -13.12
N ILE A 188 7.15 0.61 -13.16
CA ILE A 188 5.90 1.19 -12.67
C ILE A 188 5.40 0.33 -11.51
N LEU A 189 5.16 0.96 -10.35
CA LEU A 189 4.67 0.30 -9.15
C LEU A 189 3.30 0.90 -8.81
N THR A 190 2.27 0.07 -8.65
CA THR A 190 0.93 0.58 -8.41
C THR A 190 0.17 -0.20 -7.34
N CYS A 191 -0.64 0.54 -6.56
CA CYS A 191 -1.56 0.00 -5.58
C CYS A 191 -2.83 0.86 -5.50
N GLY A 192 -3.99 0.24 -5.44
CA GLY A 192 -5.28 0.92 -5.32
C GLY A 192 -6.44 0.14 -5.93
N PRO A 193 -7.53 0.80 -6.31
CA PRO A 193 -8.68 0.13 -6.89
C PRO A 193 -8.30 -0.69 -8.14
N THR A 194 -8.82 -1.92 -8.23
CA THR A 194 -8.53 -2.83 -9.35
C THR A 194 -8.72 -2.21 -10.74
N PRO A 195 -9.78 -1.41 -11.02
CA PRO A 195 -9.92 -0.74 -12.32
C PRO A 195 -8.78 0.23 -12.61
N MET A 196 -8.30 0.97 -11.59
CA MET A 196 -7.17 1.89 -11.72
C MET A 196 -5.88 1.10 -12.07
N MET A 197 -5.56 0.07 -11.30
CA MET A 197 -4.36 -0.75 -11.53
C MET A 197 -4.38 -1.41 -12.91
N LYS A 198 -5.54 -1.88 -13.37
CA LYS A 198 -5.70 -2.41 -14.75
C LYS A 198 -5.40 -1.35 -15.81
N GLY A 199 -5.90 -0.12 -15.63
CA GLY A 199 -5.60 0.99 -16.54
C GLY A 199 -4.10 1.32 -16.56
N VAL A 200 -3.47 1.42 -15.39
CA VAL A 200 -2.03 1.64 -15.24
C VAL A 200 -1.23 0.54 -15.94
N ALA A 201 -1.58 -0.72 -15.70
CA ALA A 201 -0.92 -1.87 -16.30
C ALA A 201 -1.06 -1.90 -17.84
N ALA A 202 -2.23 -1.48 -18.37
CA ALA A 202 -2.44 -1.39 -19.81
C ALA A 202 -1.54 -0.32 -20.46
N VAL A 203 -1.40 0.85 -19.84
CA VAL A 203 -0.47 1.91 -20.30
C VAL A 203 0.98 1.41 -20.22
N ALA A 204 1.36 0.78 -19.11
CA ALA A 204 2.69 0.21 -18.91
C ALA A 204 3.03 -0.82 -20.01
N GLN A 205 2.10 -1.73 -20.32
CA GLN A 205 2.26 -2.71 -21.38
C GLN A 205 2.42 -2.06 -22.76
N ALA A 206 1.60 -1.05 -23.08
CA ALA A 206 1.70 -0.33 -24.34
C ALA A 206 3.05 0.40 -24.52
N LYS A 207 3.62 0.88 -23.40
CA LYS A 207 4.94 1.54 -23.34
C LYS A 207 6.11 0.57 -23.10
N GLN A 208 5.84 -0.71 -22.95
CA GLN A 208 6.85 -1.76 -22.70
C GLN A 208 7.69 -1.52 -21.43
N VAL A 209 7.09 -0.92 -20.40
CA VAL A 209 7.72 -0.70 -19.10
C VAL A 209 7.21 -1.76 -18.11
N PRO A 210 8.10 -2.47 -17.39
CA PRO A 210 7.69 -3.42 -16.35
C PRO A 210 6.74 -2.78 -15.32
N CYS A 211 5.65 -3.49 -15.01
CA CYS A 211 4.65 -3.00 -14.05
C CYS A 211 4.40 -4.04 -12.96
N GLN A 212 4.48 -3.61 -11.70
CA GLN A 212 4.12 -4.39 -10.53
C GLN A 212 2.86 -3.82 -9.89
N VAL A 213 1.94 -4.71 -9.52
CA VAL A 213 0.65 -4.37 -8.89
C VAL A 213 0.56 -5.00 -7.51
N SER A 214 0.11 -4.25 -6.52
CA SER A 214 -0.17 -4.77 -5.18
C SER A 214 -1.67 -5.01 -5.05
N LEU A 215 -2.07 -6.29 -4.98
CA LEU A 215 -3.46 -6.70 -4.90
C LEU A 215 -3.97 -6.71 -3.47
N GLU A 216 -5.24 -6.37 -3.31
CA GLU A 216 -6.02 -6.52 -2.08
C GLU A 216 -7.02 -7.64 -2.22
N GLU A 217 -7.07 -8.54 -1.21
CA GLU A 217 -8.08 -9.59 -1.09
C GLU A 217 -8.51 -9.75 0.37
N ARG A 218 -9.72 -10.31 0.56
CA ARG A 218 -10.18 -10.65 1.90
C ARG A 218 -9.30 -11.75 2.49
N MET A 219 -8.72 -11.50 3.65
CA MET A 219 -7.79 -12.42 4.29
C MET A 219 -8.39 -13.05 5.55
N GLY A 220 -8.25 -14.37 5.65
CA GLY A 220 -8.52 -15.09 6.89
C GLY A 220 -7.24 -15.24 7.72
N CYS A 221 -6.32 -16.14 7.32
CA CYS A 221 -5.11 -16.45 8.08
C CYS A 221 -3.95 -15.46 7.84
N GLY A 222 -3.80 -14.91 6.63
CA GLY A 222 -2.66 -14.07 6.24
C GLY A 222 -1.36 -14.84 5.95
N THR A 223 -1.34 -16.18 6.09
CA THR A 223 -0.13 -17.02 6.01
C THR A 223 -0.20 -18.12 4.93
N GLY A 224 -1.21 -18.05 4.04
CA GLY A 224 -1.37 -18.99 2.93
C GLY A 224 -2.08 -20.31 3.27
N GLY A 225 -2.51 -20.53 4.52
CA GLY A 225 -3.11 -21.80 4.95
C GLY A 225 -4.59 -21.98 4.58
N CYS A 226 -5.40 -20.90 4.68
CA CYS A 226 -6.86 -20.99 4.54
C CYS A 226 -7.39 -20.78 3.11
N VAL A 227 -6.56 -20.40 2.16
CA VAL A 227 -6.88 -20.05 0.76
C VAL A 227 -8.00 -19.01 0.56
N GLY A 228 -8.40 -18.30 1.62
CA GLY A 228 -9.45 -17.27 1.58
C GLY A 228 -9.12 -16.04 0.73
N CYS A 229 -7.83 -15.77 0.50
CA CYS A 229 -7.34 -14.68 -0.35
C CYS A 229 -6.91 -15.17 -1.73
N ALA A 230 -7.50 -16.27 -2.23
CA ALA A 230 -7.15 -16.80 -3.53
C ALA A 230 -7.68 -15.89 -4.65
N CYS A 231 -6.79 -15.47 -5.55
CA CYS A 231 -7.13 -14.82 -6.80
C CYS A 231 -6.72 -15.71 -7.99
N GLN A 232 -7.30 -15.44 -9.15
CA GLN A 232 -6.98 -16.16 -10.38
C GLN A 232 -6.05 -15.30 -11.23
N GLY A 233 -4.91 -15.85 -11.60
CA GLY A 233 -4.01 -15.24 -12.57
C GLY A 233 -4.46 -15.54 -14.01
N LYS A 234 -3.83 -14.86 -14.96
CA LYS A 234 -4.09 -14.96 -16.40
C LYS A 234 -3.97 -16.39 -16.92
N SER A 235 -2.97 -17.14 -16.51
CA SER A 235 -2.74 -18.53 -16.95
C SER A 235 -3.74 -19.54 -16.36
N GLY A 236 -4.72 -19.10 -15.55
CA GLY A 236 -5.58 -19.97 -14.77
C GLY A 236 -4.95 -20.46 -13.46
N LYS A 237 -3.69 -20.15 -13.21
CA LYS A 237 -3.02 -20.43 -11.93
C LYS A 237 -3.70 -19.63 -10.82
N ARG A 238 -3.92 -20.28 -9.69
CA ARG A 238 -4.45 -19.63 -8.48
C ARG A 238 -3.29 -19.19 -7.59
N TYR A 239 -3.35 -17.93 -7.17
CA TYR A 239 -2.42 -17.34 -6.22
C TYR A 239 -3.12 -17.05 -4.91
N LYS A 240 -2.39 -17.11 -3.82
CA LYS A 240 -2.82 -16.65 -2.48
C LYS A 240 -2.17 -15.31 -2.23
N VAL A 241 -2.94 -14.23 -2.31
CA VAL A 241 -2.44 -12.84 -2.20
C VAL A 241 -1.59 -12.63 -0.95
N CYS A 242 -1.94 -13.26 0.18
CA CYS A 242 -1.19 -13.12 1.42
C CYS A 242 0.19 -13.83 1.45
N LYS A 243 0.47 -14.73 0.50
CA LYS A 243 1.70 -15.52 0.49
C LYS A 243 2.47 -15.39 -0.83
N ASP A 244 1.75 -15.52 -1.96
CA ASP A 244 2.35 -15.46 -3.30
C ASP A 244 2.43 -14.02 -3.81
N GLY A 245 1.73 -13.06 -3.16
CA GLY A 245 1.72 -11.63 -3.32
C GLY A 245 1.97 -10.92 -1.96
N PRO A 246 1.46 -9.70 -1.73
CA PRO A 246 0.45 -8.98 -2.52
C PRO A 246 0.96 -8.41 -3.84
N VAL A 247 2.27 -8.28 -4.00
CA VAL A 247 2.90 -7.72 -5.19
C VAL A 247 3.07 -8.81 -6.25
N PHE A 248 2.62 -8.50 -7.47
CA PHE A 248 2.72 -9.36 -8.63
C PHE A 248 3.16 -8.56 -9.86
N PRO A 249 3.87 -9.18 -10.83
CA PRO A 249 3.94 -8.65 -12.18
C PRO A 249 2.53 -8.51 -12.75
N ALA A 250 2.23 -7.35 -13.37
CA ALA A 250 0.86 -7.06 -13.86
C ALA A 250 0.40 -8.07 -14.93
N GLU A 251 1.33 -8.56 -15.75
CA GLU A 251 1.07 -9.57 -16.77
C GLU A 251 0.66 -10.95 -16.23
N GLU A 252 0.98 -11.24 -14.96
CA GLU A 252 0.57 -12.51 -14.34
C GLU A 252 -0.88 -12.49 -13.87
N VAL A 253 -1.43 -11.32 -13.56
CA VAL A 253 -2.73 -11.19 -12.90
C VAL A 253 -3.79 -10.44 -13.71
N PHE A 254 -3.39 -9.63 -14.70
CA PHE A 254 -4.34 -8.80 -15.46
C PHE A 254 -4.43 -9.09 -16.96
N PHE A 255 -3.41 -9.67 -17.60
CA PHE A 255 -3.36 -9.83 -19.06
C PHE A 255 -3.14 -11.27 -19.51
#